data_3a7fd663ad17772fb69bf8c88a278734
#
_entry.id   3a7fd663ad17772fb69bf8c88a278734
#
_cell.length_a   1.000
_cell.length_b   1.000
_cell.length_c   1.000
_cell.angle_alpha   90.00
_cell.angle_beta   90.00
_cell.angle_gamma   90.00
#
_symmetry.space_group_name_H-M   'P 1'
#
loop_
_entity.id
_entity.type
_entity.pdbx_description
1 polymer ?
#
loop_
_entity_poly.entity_id
_entity_poly.type
_entity_poly.pdbx_seq_one_letter_code
_entity_poly.pdbx_strand_id
1 'polypeptide(L)'
;SIEVRSNIECKVTIPQAVQNWIQEIPQSRGLATSTLTCKVLANPTEEVRTAKIIIQDKNSALSDTVQITQNIMTYTGDIVFKTEHDLIKFYAAGHTKIIGNVFVVEAEERAITTLQKLNNLITEIDGSLYLGCSTLTTLDGLDGLKTITDNLIIEEGAMTSLGGLQNLEI
;
A
#
# COMPACT_ATOMS: atom_id res chain seq x y z
N SER A 1 6.73 9.54 0.76
CA SER A 1 7.26 10.89 0.47
C SER A 1 7.63 11.01 -1.00
N ILE A 2 7.51 12.20 -1.54
CA ILE A 2 7.93 12.54 -2.90
C ILE A 2 9.13 13.46 -2.75
N GLU A 3 10.22 13.14 -3.44
CA GLU A 3 11.46 13.91 -3.44
C GLU A 3 11.72 14.44 -4.85
N VAL A 4 11.95 15.74 -4.95
CA VAL A 4 12.35 16.40 -6.20
C VAL A 4 13.74 17.00 -6.00
N ARG A 5 14.68 16.63 -6.85
CA ARG A 5 16.05 17.17 -6.84
C ARG A 5 16.20 18.18 -7.97
N SER A 6 16.75 19.33 -7.66
CA SER A 6 16.97 20.40 -8.63
C SER A 6 18.32 21.07 -8.39
N ASN A 7 18.97 21.51 -9.46
CA ASN A 7 20.16 22.34 -9.43
C ASN A 7 19.84 23.84 -9.42
N ILE A 8 18.56 24.20 -9.38
CA ILE A 8 18.05 25.58 -9.28
C ILE A 8 17.17 25.72 -8.03
N GLU A 9 17.04 26.93 -7.53
CA GLU A 9 16.13 27.19 -6.41
C GLU A 9 14.66 27.13 -6.87
N CYS A 10 13.92 26.13 -6.39
CA CYS A 10 12.52 25.95 -6.71
C CYS A 10 11.61 26.36 -5.55
N LYS A 11 10.38 26.72 -5.89
CA LYS A 11 9.26 26.88 -4.99
C LYS A 11 8.20 25.83 -5.31
N VAL A 12 7.67 25.17 -4.28
CA VAL A 12 6.50 24.29 -4.43
C VAL A 12 5.25 25.06 -4.13
N THR A 13 4.23 24.90 -4.96
CA THR A 13 2.90 25.41 -4.68
C THR A 13 1.94 24.22 -4.58
N ILE A 14 1.43 24.00 -3.36
CA ILE A 14 0.43 22.98 -3.04
C ILE A 14 -0.92 23.67 -2.98
N PRO A 15 -1.91 23.32 -3.83
CA PRO A 15 -3.23 23.92 -3.81
C PRO A 15 -3.89 23.76 -2.43
N GLN A 16 -4.59 24.79 -1.96
CA GLN A 16 -5.23 24.80 -0.63
C GLN A 16 -6.16 23.60 -0.40
N ALA A 17 -6.88 23.17 -1.43
CA ALA A 17 -7.81 22.04 -1.36
C ALA A 17 -7.16 20.69 -1.01
N VAL A 18 -5.84 20.56 -1.17
CA VAL A 18 -5.12 19.30 -0.93
C VAL A 18 -4.05 19.39 0.17
N GLN A 19 -3.93 20.55 0.84
CA GLN A 19 -2.96 20.74 1.93
C GLN A 19 -3.27 19.91 3.18
N ASN A 20 -4.50 19.41 3.30
CA ASN A 20 -4.91 18.49 4.37
C ASN A 20 -4.25 17.11 4.25
N TRP A 21 -3.72 16.73 3.09
CA TRP A 21 -3.08 15.43 2.88
C TRP A 21 -1.72 15.48 2.15
N ILE A 22 -1.34 16.63 1.57
CA ILE A 22 0.00 16.86 1.03
C ILE A 22 0.61 18.03 1.79
N GLN A 23 1.76 17.80 2.41
CA GLN A 23 2.46 18.78 3.22
C GLN A 23 3.89 18.94 2.71
N GLU A 24 4.32 20.18 2.53
CA GLU A 24 5.73 20.49 2.27
C GLU A 24 6.52 20.24 3.54
N ILE A 25 7.64 19.52 3.44
CA ILE A 25 8.59 19.39 4.53
C ILE A 25 9.64 20.49 4.35
N PRO A 26 9.74 21.44 5.29
CA PRO A 26 10.77 22.48 5.23
C PRO A 26 12.16 21.88 5.20
N GLN A 27 13.01 22.35 4.29
CA GLN A 27 14.35 21.81 4.14
C GLN A 27 15.41 22.69 4.79
N SER A 28 16.45 22.05 5.31
CA SER A 28 17.73 22.70 5.63
C SER A 28 18.53 22.91 4.35
N ARG A 29 19.05 24.11 4.16
CA ARG A 29 19.85 24.51 2.99
C ARG A 29 21.19 23.80 2.97
N GLY A 30 21.49 23.05 1.91
CA GLY A 30 22.81 22.53 1.57
C GLY A 30 23.33 23.18 0.28
N LEU A 31 24.63 23.28 0.15
CA LEU A 31 25.34 24.18 -0.78
C LEU A 31 25.31 23.84 -2.28
N ALA A 32 24.65 22.82 -2.79
CA ALA A 32 24.73 22.48 -4.22
C ALA A 32 23.49 21.89 -4.89
N THR A 33 22.53 21.37 -4.16
CA THR A 33 21.27 20.84 -4.71
C THR A 33 20.15 21.13 -3.76
N SER A 34 19.05 21.72 -4.26
CA SER A 34 17.83 21.85 -3.48
C SER A 34 16.99 20.59 -3.66
N THR A 35 16.69 19.90 -2.56
CA THR A 35 15.76 18.79 -2.54
C THR A 35 14.43 19.30 -1.97
N LEU A 36 13.34 19.15 -2.70
CA LEU A 36 12.01 19.46 -2.24
C LEU A 36 11.36 18.16 -1.78
N THR A 37 10.90 18.09 -0.55
CA THR A 37 10.25 16.90 -0.02
C THR A 37 8.81 17.21 0.37
N CYS A 38 7.87 16.44 -0.16
CA CYS A 38 6.47 16.50 0.23
C CYS A 38 6.08 15.21 0.96
N LYS A 39 5.44 15.35 2.11
CA LYS A 39 4.79 14.25 2.82
C LYS A 39 3.38 14.08 2.29
N VAL A 40 3.06 12.88 1.83
CA VAL A 40 1.70 12.48 1.43
C VAL A 40 1.12 11.64 2.56
N LEU A 41 0.03 12.09 3.16
CA LEU A 41 -0.68 11.37 4.21
C LEU A 41 -1.52 10.26 3.60
N ALA A 42 -1.79 9.20 4.38
CA ALA A 42 -2.65 8.10 3.96
C ALA A 42 -4.02 8.59 3.47
N ASN A 43 -4.61 7.86 2.51
CA ASN A 43 -5.96 8.14 2.02
C ASN A 43 -6.98 7.38 2.87
N PRO A 44 -7.69 8.00 3.80
CA PRO A 44 -8.70 7.34 4.61
C PRO A 44 -10.07 7.27 3.92
N THR A 45 -10.17 7.74 2.68
CA THR A 45 -11.44 7.79 1.95
C THR A 45 -11.57 6.59 1.02
N GLU A 46 -12.79 6.25 0.65
CA GLU A 46 -13.10 5.21 -0.34
C GLU A 46 -13.04 5.71 -1.78
N GLU A 47 -12.42 6.89 -1.99
CA GLU A 47 -12.31 7.49 -3.31
C GLU A 47 -10.84 7.71 -3.70
N VAL A 48 -10.54 7.50 -4.97
CA VAL A 48 -9.25 7.90 -5.55
C VAL A 48 -9.13 9.40 -5.47
N ARG A 49 -8.05 9.89 -4.89
CA ARG A 49 -7.80 11.33 -4.86
C ARG A 49 -6.56 11.70 -5.65
N THR A 50 -6.63 12.83 -6.32
CA THR A 50 -5.54 13.37 -7.12
C THR A 50 -5.21 14.77 -6.72
N ALA A 51 -3.94 15.14 -6.84
CA ALA A 51 -3.48 16.50 -6.68
C ALA A 51 -2.47 16.85 -7.76
N LYS A 52 -2.44 18.10 -8.15
CA LYS A 52 -1.38 18.66 -8.99
C LYS A 52 -0.60 19.66 -8.16
N ILE A 53 0.68 19.41 -7.95
CA ILE A 53 1.58 20.36 -7.31
C ILE A 53 2.42 21.03 -8.38
N ILE A 54 2.61 22.34 -8.24
CA ILE A 54 3.40 23.13 -9.17
C ILE A 54 4.78 23.36 -8.57
N ILE A 55 5.81 23.04 -9.33
CA ILE A 55 7.20 23.30 -9.00
C ILE A 55 7.66 24.44 -9.92
N GLN A 56 8.07 25.56 -9.34
CA GLN A 56 8.45 26.75 -10.08
C GLN A 56 9.85 27.20 -9.71
N ASP A 57 10.65 27.58 -10.68
CA ASP A 57 11.91 28.28 -10.44
C ASP A 57 11.64 29.63 -9.79
N LYS A 58 12.39 29.99 -8.76
CA LYS A 58 12.24 31.26 -8.06
C LYS A 58 12.69 32.46 -8.88
N ASN A 59 13.58 32.24 -9.85
CA ASN A 59 14.28 33.31 -10.56
C ASN A 59 13.85 33.42 -12.04
N SER A 60 12.92 32.57 -12.50
CA SER A 60 12.40 32.60 -13.86
C SER A 60 10.93 32.18 -13.93
N ALA A 61 10.34 32.24 -15.12
CA ALA A 61 8.96 31.79 -15.36
C ALA A 61 8.84 30.28 -15.59
N LEU A 62 9.96 29.52 -15.46
CA LEU A 62 9.95 28.06 -15.66
C LEU A 62 9.15 27.39 -14.53
N SER A 63 8.21 26.56 -14.92
CA SER A 63 7.41 25.76 -13.99
C SER A 63 7.07 24.40 -14.60
N ASP A 64 6.91 23.42 -13.73
CA ASP A 64 6.43 22.08 -14.08
C ASP A 64 5.36 21.63 -13.08
N THR A 65 4.56 20.66 -13.48
CA THR A 65 3.46 20.15 -12.67
C THR A 65 3.64 18.65 -12.42
N VAL A 66 3.66 18.27 -11.15
CA VAL A 66 3.66 16.87 -10.73
C VAL A 66 2.24 16.49 -10.31
N GLN A 67 1.69 15.47 -10.94
CA GLN A 67 0.42 14.89 -10.53
C GLN A 67 0.68 13.76 -9.54
N ILE A 68 0.01 13.83 -8.39
CA ILE A 68 0.01 12.81 -7.36
C ILE A 68 -1.37 12.14 -7.40
N THR A 69 -1.40 10.82 -7.57
CA THR A 69 -2.62 10.02 -7.49
C THR A 69 -2.46 9.08 -6.29
N GLN A 70 -3.48 9.05 -5.44
CA GLN A 70 -3.55 8.13 -4.32
C GLN A 70 -4.82 7.30 -4.44
N ASN A 71 -4.62 5.99 -4.60
CA ASN A 71 -5.68 5.03 -4.78
C ASN A 71 -6.50 4.82 -3.49
N ILE A 72 -7.65 4.17 -3.64
CA ILE A 72 -8.44 3.68 -2.50
C ILE A 72 -7.65 2.60 -1.76
N MET A 73 -7.75 2.65 -0.43
CA MET A 73 -7.12 1.65 0.43
C MET A 73 -8.04 0.43 0.65
N THR A 74 -9.31 0.52 0.28
CA THR A 74 -10.31 -0.53 0.44
C THR A 74 -10.54 -1.26 -0.88
N TYR A 75 -10.48 -2.59 -0.83
CA TYR A 75 -10.96 -3.48 -1.88
C TYR A 75 -12.34 -4.00 -1.49
N THR A 76 -13.32 -3.96 -2.39
CA THR A 76 -14.67 -4.48 -2.13
C THR A 76 -14.96 -5.67 -3.04
N GLY A 77 -15.33 -6.77 -2.44
CA GLY A 77 -15.62 -8.07 -3.07
C GLY A 77 -14.69 -9.17 -2.57
N ASP A 78 -15.02 -10.40 -2.94
CA ASP A 78 -14.18 -11.56 -2.63
C ASP A 78 -12.93 -11.55 -3.49
N ILE A 79 -11.81 -11.98 -2.92
CA ILE A 79 -10.54 -12.09 -3.64
C ILE A 79 -9.97 -13.48 -3.53
N VAL A 80 -9.41 -13.99 -4.62
CA VAL A 80 -8.79 -15.31 -4.69
C VAL A 80 -7.34 -15.16 -5.13
N PHE A 81 -6.42 -15.54 -4.27
CA PHE A 81 -5.00 -15.67 -4.57
C PHE A 81 -4.69 -17.13 -4.93
N LYS A 82 -4.28 -17.35 -6.16
CA LYS A 82 -3.88 -18.67 -6.69
C LYS A 82 -2.38 -18.77 -6.95
N THR A 83 -1.76 -17.62 -7.22
CA THR A 83 -0.35 -17.54 -7.63
C THR A 83 0.35 -16.39 -6.89
N GLU A 84 1.69 -16.42 -6.81
CA GLU A 84 2.46 -15.26 -6.33
C GLU A 84 2.21 -13.99 -7.15
N HIS A 85 1.86 -14.13 -8.43
CA HIS A 85 1.54 -12.99 -9.28
C HIS A 85 0.28 -12.26 -8.82
N ASP A 86 -0.72 -12.98 -8.29
CA ASP A 86 -1.94 -12.37 -7.74
C ASP A 86 -1.61 -11.54 -6.50
N LEU A 87 -0.72 -12.06 -5.64
CA LEU A 87 -0.24 -11.33 -4.46
C LEU A 87 0.51 -10.05 -4.88
N ILE A 88 1.38 -10.12 -5.89
CA ILE A 88 2.12 -8.96 -6.41
C ILE A 88 1.17 -7.92 -6.98
N LYS A 89 0.16 -8.33 -7.75
CA LYS A 89 -0.85 -7.41 -8.30
C LYS A 89 -1.64 -6.71 -7.21
N PHE A 90 -2.06 -7.46 -6.19
CA PHE A 90 -2.80 -6.90 -5.07
C PHE A 90 -1.94 -5.90 -4.28
N TYR A 91 -0.68 -6.26 -4.00
CA TYR A 91 0.27 -5.36 -3.37
C TYR A 91 0.48 -4.07 -4.17
N ALA A 92 0.63 -4.17 -5.48
CA ALA A 92 0.81 -3.01 -6.36
C ALA A 92 -0.42 -2.09 -6.41
N ALA A 93 -1.63 -2.63 -6.20
CA ALA A 93 -2.86 -1.86 -6.10
C ALA A 93 -2.95 -1.06 -4.79
N GLY A 94 -2.23 -1.48 -3.72
CA GLY A 94 -2.09 -0.73 -2.49
C GLY A 94 -3.30 -0.81 -1.54
N HIS A 95 -4.16 -1.80 -1.70
CA HIS A 95 -5.31 -2.00 -0.81
C HIS A 95 -4.88 -2.58 0.53
N THR A 96 -5.29 -1.94 1.62
CA THR A 96 -4.96 -2.36 2.99
C THR A 96 -6.14 -2.99 3.73
N LYS A 97 -7.37 -2.70 3.28
CA LYS A 97 -8.61 -3.26 3.80
C LYS A 97 -9.34 -4.03 2.69
N ILE A 98 -9.91 -5.15 3.04
CA ILE A 98 -10.77 -5.95 2.16
C ILE A 98 -12.15 -6.03 2.79
N ILE A 99 -13.21 -5.65 2.04
CA ILE A 99 -14.60 -5.89 2.39
C ILE A 99 -15.07 -7.08 1.53
N GLY A 100 -15.04 -8.27 2.08
CA GLY A 100 -15.30 -9.54 1.42
C GLY A 100 -14.38 -10.63 1.91
N ASN A 101 -14.50 -11.82 1.35
CA ASN A 101 -13.72 -12.98 1.75
C ASN A 101 -12.37 -13.04 0.98
N VAL A 102 -11.36 -13.55 1.64
CA VAL A 102 -10.04 -13.79 1.07
C VAL A 102 -9.79 -15.29 1.00
N PHE A 103 -9.48 -15.79 -0.18
CA PHE A 103 -9.15 -17.17 -0.43
C PHE A 103 -7.72 -17.30 -0.92
N VAL A 104 -6.90 -18.07 -0.21
CA VAL A 104 -5.58 -18.50 -0.67
C VAL A 104 -5.72 -19.98 -1.01
N VAL A 105 -5.73 -20.30 -2.28
CA VAL A 105 -6.03 -21.65 -2.77
C VAL A 105 -4.95 -22.14 -3.72
N GLU A 106 -4.85 -23.46 -3.84
CA GLU A 106 -3.87 -24.10 -4.71
C GLU A 106 -4.19 -23.87 -6.19
N ALA A 107 -3.15 -23.64 -6.99
CA ALA A 107 -3.19 -23.71 -8.45
C ALA A 107 -2.36 -24.89 -8.93
N GLU A 108 -2.74 -25.48 -10.06
CA GLU A 108 -2.00 -26.62 -10.65
C GLU A 108 -0.55 -26.28 -10.99
N GLU A 109 -0.28 -25.01 -11.31
CA GLU A 109 1.06 -24.52 -11.60
C GLU A 109 1.40 -23.31 -10.72
N ARG A 110 2.61 -23.25 -10.15
CA ARG A 110 3.14 -22.12 -9.36
C ARG A 110 2.37 -21.86 -8.06
N ALA A 111 2.27 -22.88 -7.24
CA ALA A 111 1.67 -22.80 -5.92
C ALA A 111 2.28 -21.73 -5.02
N ILE A 112 1.44 -21.11 -4.19
CA ILE A 112 1.87 -20.13 -3.20
C ILE A 112 2.52 -20.86 -2.03
N THR A 113 3.79 -20.57 -1.75
CA THR A 113 4.51 -21.14 -0.59
C THR A 113 4.62 -20.18 0.59
N THR A 114 4.45 -18.88 0.34
CA THR A 114 4.52 -17.80 1.32
C THR A 114 3.67 -16.61 0.87
N LEU A 115 3.20 -15.80 1.82
CA LEU A 115 2.46 -14.58 1.55
C LEU A 115 3.33 -13.30 1.59
N GLN A 116 4.66 -13.46 1.67
CA GLN A 116 5.62 -12.34 1.76
C GLN A 116 5.45 -11.27 0.67
N LYS A 117 4.92 -11.63 -0.50
CA LYS A 117 4.64 -10.65 -1.58
C LYS A 117 3.58 -9.62 -1.20
N LEU A 118 2.74 -9.89 -0.20
CA LEU A 118 1.81 -8.93 0.37
C LEU A 118 2.49 -7.89 1.26
N ASN A 119 3.71 -8.17 1.74
CA ASN A 119 4.55 -7.26 2.51
C ASN A 119 3.82 -6.57 3.66
N ASN A 120 3.01 -7.32 4.41
CA ASN A 120 2.23 -6.85 5.56
C ASN A 120 1.21 -5.73 5.21
N LEU A 121 0.82 -5.65 3.95
CA LEU A 121 -0.05 -4.57 3.45
C LEU A 121 -1.47 -4.66 4.01
N ILE A 122 -2.03 -5.88 4.10
CA ILE A 122 -3.40 -6.10 4.55
C ILE A 122 -3.47 -5.91 6.06
N THR A 123 -4.35 -5.01 6.50
CA THR A 123 -4.56 -4.70 7.93
C THR A 123 -5.91 -5.15 8.45
N GLU A 124 -6.90 -5.31 7.56
CA GLU A 124 -8.27 -5.64 7.93
C GLU A 124 -8.94 -6.47 6.82
N ILE A 125 -9.64 -7.53 7.20
CA ILE A 125 -10.53 -8.33 6.37
C ILE A 125 -11.92 -8.28 7.02
N ASP A 126 -12.83 -7.57 6.37
CA ASP A 126 -14.25 -7.54 6.74
C ASP A 126 -14.95 -8.67 5.99
N GLY A 127 -14.83 -9.87 6.55
CA GLY A 127 -15.20 -11.15 5.98
C GLY A 127 -14.33 -12.27 6.55
N SER A 128 -14.22 -13.39 5.83
CA SER A 128 -13.44 -14.57 6.21
C SER A 128 -12.10 -14.63 5.48
N LEU A 129 -11.09 -15.21 6.15
CA LEU A 129 -9.83 -15.61 5.54
C LEU A 129 -9.77 -17.14 5.45
N TYR A 130 -9.71 -17.67 4.23
CA TYR A 130 -9.57 -19.09 3.93
C TYR A 130 -8.18 -19.39 3.37
N LEU A 131 -7.45 -20.27 4.02
CA LEU A 131 -6.10 -20.73 3.67
C LEU A 131 -6.16 -22.24 3.34
N GLY A 132 -6.44 -22.57 2.08
CA GLY A 132 -6.58 -23.92 1.58
C GLY A 132 -5.52 -24.25 0.53
N CYS A 133 -4.24 -24.02 0.86
CA CYS A 133 -3.10 -24.25 -0.02
C CYS A 133 -2.11 -25.20 0.64
N SER A 134 -1.98 -26.43 0.12
CA SER A 134 -1.14 -27.48 0.69
C SER A 134 0.36 -27.15 0.70
N THR A 135 0.78 -26.24 -0.16
CA THR A 135 2.18 -25.80 -0.30
C THR A 135 2.53 -24.58 0.57
N LEU A 136 1.54 -23.95 1.20
CA LEU A 136 1.76 -22.78 2.06
C LEU A 136 2.47 -23.21 3.35
N THR A 137 3.71 -22.74 3.55
CA THR A 137 4.55 -23.13 4.69
C THR A 137 4.60 -22.08 5.79
N THR A 138 4.35 -20.81 5.46
CA THR A 138 4.40 -19.68 6.39
C THR A 138 3.35 -18.63 6.04
N LEU A 139 2.89 -17.89 7.04
CA LEU A 139 1.99 -16.75 6.91
C LEU A 139 2.73 -15.41 6.90
N ASP A 140 4.06 -15.44 6.76
CA ASP A 140 4.87 -14.23 6.62
C ASP A 140 4.31 -13.37 5.48
N GLY A 141 4.09 -12.09 5.75
CA GLY A 141 3.42 -11.15 4.85
C GLY A 141 2.01 -10.78 5.29
N LEU A 142 1.47 -11.42 6.34
CA LEU A 142 0.23 -11.04 7.02
C LEU A 142 0.48 -10.39 8.40
N ASP A 143 1.73 -10.08 8.76
CA ASP A 143 2.05 -9.48 10.07
C ASP A 143 1.35 -8.13 10.31
N GLY A 144 0.86 -7.49 9.26
CA GLY A 144 0.04 -6.27 9.34
C GLY A 144 -1.42 -6.51 9.72
N LEU A 145 -1.91 -7.75 9.59
CA LEU A 145 -3.31 -8.10 9.77
C LEU A 145 -3.72 -8.02 11.24
N LYS A 146 -4.74 -7.20 11.51
CA LYS A 146 -5.25 -6.94 12.87
C LYS A 146 -6.64 -7.50 13.07
N THR A 147 -7.47 -7.52 12.03
CA THR A 147 -8.88 -7.86 12.18
C THR A 147 -9.35 -8.78 11.05
N ILE A 148 -10.05 -9.84 11.42
CA ILE A 148 -10.89 -10.68 10.56
C ILE A 148 -12.26 -10.68 11.22
N THR A 149 -13.32 -10.20 10.53
CA THR A 149 -14.63 -10.04 11.16
C THR A 149 -15.42 -11.33 11.26
N ASP A 150 -15.17 -12.29 10.34
CA ASP A 150 -15.89 -13.56 10.32
C ASP A 150 -14.99 -14.74 10.75
N ASN A 151 -14.56 -15.57 9.81
CA ASN A 151 -13.85 -16.80 10.12
C ASN A 151 -12.40 -16.78 9.60
N LEU A 152 -11.49 -17.33 10.40
CA LEU A 152 -10.19 -17.80 9.95
C LEU A 152 -10.26 -19.31 9.74
N ILE A 153 -10.12 -19.77 8.51
CA ILE A 153 -10.18 -21.18 8.14
C ILE A 153 -8.84 -21.58 7.55
N ILE A 154 -8.21 -22.61 8.12
CA ILE A 154 -6.93 -23.13 7.69
C ILE A 154 -7.10 -24.61 7.40
N GLU A 155 -6.94 -25.02 6.14
CA GLU A 155 -7.05 -26.38 5.69
C GLU A 155 -5.83 -26.80 4.88
N GLU A 156 -5.44 -28.06 4.96
CA GLU A 156 -4.43 -28.73 4.10
C GLU A 156 -3.04 -28.06 4.05
N GLY A 157 -2.69 -27.21 5.02
CA GLY A 157 -1.44 -26.48 5.00
C GLY A 157 -0.21 -27.30 5.44
N ALA A 158 0.93 -27.07 4.83
CA ALA A 158 2.25 -27.51 5.31
C ALA A 158 2.78 -26.62 6.44
N MET A 159 1.94 -25.75 6.98
CA MET A 159 2.30 -24.78 8.03
C MET A 159 2.62 -25.48 9.35
N THR A 160 3.73 -25.08 9.94
CA THR A 160 4.13 -25.53 11.28
C THR A 160 3.94 -24.44 12.36
N SER A 161 3.54 -23.23 11.96
CA SER A 161 3.39 -22.07 12.83
C SER A 161 2.34 -21.10 12.27
N LEU A 162 1.63 -20.40 13.17
CA LEU A 162 0.77 -19.28 12.85
C LEU A 162 1.51 -17.92 12.93
N GLY A 163 2.85 -17.93 12.86
CA GLY A 163 3.63 -16.72 12.69
C GLY A 163 3.12 -15.94 11.47
N GLY A 164 3.05 -14.61 11.58
CA GLY A 164 2.37 -13.74 10.60
C GLY A 164 0.97 -13.29 11.06
N LEU A 165 0.36 -13.94 12.07
CA LEU A 165 -0.92 -13.53 12.65
C LEU A 165 -0.80 -13.06 14.12
N GLN A 166 0.41 -12.75 14.58
CA GLN A 166 0.67 -12.36 15.97
C GLN A 166 0.01 -11.02 16.37
N ASN A 167 -0.39 -10.20 15.40
CA ASN A 167 -1.05 -8.92 15.62
C ASN A 167 -2.57 -8.98 15.45
N LEU A 168 -3.12 -10.19 15.22
CA LEU A 168 -4.56 -10.38 15.08
C LEU A 168 -5.23 -10.16 16.43
N GLU A 169 -6.19 -9.24 16.47
CA GLU A 169 -7.01 -8.90 17.62
C GLU A 169 -8.29 -9.79 17.57
N ILE A 170 -8.60 -10.48 18.66
CA ILE A 170 -9.74 -11.39 18.80
C ILE A 170 -10.79 -10.74 19.70
#